data_82dd8ca2672c3cd349b57185fc990049
#
_entry.id   82dd8ca2672c3cd349b57185fc990049
#
_cell.length_a   1.000
_cell.length_b   1.000
_cell.length_c   1.000
_cell.angle_alpha   90.00
_cell.angle_beta   90.00
_cell.angle_gamma   90.00
#
_symmetry.space_group_name_H-M   'P 1'
#
loop_
_entity.id
_entity.type
_entity.pdbx_description
1 polymer ?
#
loop_
_entity_poly.entity_id
_entity_poly.type
_entity_poly.pdbx_seq_one_letter_code
_entity_poly.pdbx_strand_id
1 'polypeptide(L)'
;MIIVTGGAGFIGSNIVKGLNDRGIDDILVVDNLTNMVKFKNIQGLKVKDYMDKYAFMDALKAVKFNHEKIDVIFHEGACSDTMEYNGKYMMENNFEYTKNVLHFCLDRKIQMMYASSASTYGSGAHGFREEPACEEALNVYAFSKLFFDNYLRRLLPQAQSQVVGLRYFNVYGPQENHKGKMASMIYQMYNQWKAEHKVRLFGEYAGYGPGEHTRDFVYVKDVVKVNFYFWDHPEISGIFNCGTGHAHQFNTLAKAVLNHFGSGELEYVPFPEVLKGKYQSFTEADDTNLLAAGYDGGFTPIEEAAEEYCQLLDKTGGYYVYEG
;
A
#
# COMPACT_ATOMS: atom_id res chain seq x y z
N MET A 1 18.76 -13.70 3.39
CA MET A 1 18.15 -13.08 2.20
C MET A 1 16.74 -12.62 2.53
N ILE A 2 16.34 -11.46 2.05
CA ILE A 2 14.97 -10.95 2.15
C ILE A 2 14.33 -10.99 0.77
N ILE A 3 13.04 -11.36 0.70
CA ILE A 3 12.29 -11.34 -0.55
C ILE A 3 11.23 -10.24 -0.47
N VAL A 4 11.17 -9.38 -1.48
CA VAL A 4 10.13 -8.36 -1.63
C VAL A 4 9.38 -8.60 -2.92
N THR A 5 8.17 -9.15 -2.84
CA THR A 5 7.32 -9.29 -4.03
C THR A 5 6.55 -7.99 -4.26
N GLY A 6 6.27 -7.65 -5.52
CA GLY A 6 5.82 -6.31 -5.86
C GLY A 6 6.91 -5.26 -5.59
N GLY A 7 8.18 -5.68 -5.52
CA GLY A 7 9.30 -4.83 -5.10
C GLY A 7 9.67 -3.72 -6.08
N ALA A 8 9.18 -3.76 -7.32
CA ALA A 8 9.24 -2.65 -8.27
C ALA A 8 7.95 -1.79 -8.24
N GLY A 9 6.98 -2.13 -7.40
CA GLY A 9 5.76 -1.37 -7.18
C GLY A 9 5.96 -0.21 -6.20
N PHE A 10 4.88 0.48 -5.86
CA PHE A 10 4.88 1.64 -4.98
C PHE A 10 5.38 1.29 -3.56
N ILE A 11 4.63 0.49 -2.81
CA ILE A 11 4.98 0.16 -1.42
C ILE A 11 6.23 -0.74 -1.37
N GLY A 12 6.31 -1.77 -2.24
CA GLY A 12 7.43 -2.70 -2.25
C GLY A 12 8.78 -2.02 -2.47
N SER A 13 8.89 -1.05 -3.37
CA SER A 13 10.14 -0.31 -3.59
C SER A 13 10.51 0.60 -2.41
N ASN A 14 9.52 1.13 -1.68
CA ASN A 14 9.76 1.85 -0.43
C ASN A 14 10.25 0.90 0.68
N ILE A 15 9.74 -0.34 0.76
CA ILE A 15 10.29 -1.37 1.65
C ILE A 15 11.74 -1.68 1.29
N VAL A 16 12.06 -1.87 -0.01
CA VAL A 16 13.45 -2.08 -0.46
C VAL A 16 14.33 -0.89 -0.08
N LYS A 17 13.86 0.35 -0.26
CA LYS A 17 14.60 1.56 0.18
C LYS A 17 14.84 1.54 1.69
N GLY A 18 13.81 1.26 2.48
CA GLY A 18 13.95 1.17 3.93
C GLY A 18 14.90 0.06 4.40
N LEU A 19 14.96 -1.08 3.68
CA LEU A 19 15.96 -2.13 3.91
C LEU A 19 17.36 -1.63 3.60
N ASN A 20 17.55 -0.91 2.49
CA ASN A 20 18.84 -0.29 2.17
C ASN A 20 19.28 0.73 3.22
N ASP A 21 18.36 1.51 3.80
CA ASP A 21 18.63 2.45 4.88
C ASP A 21 19.07 1.73 6.18
N ARG A 22 18.66 0.47 6.36
CA ARG A 22 19.16 -0.42 7.42
C ARG A 22 20.47 -1.13 7.04
N GLY A 23 21.07 -0.81 5.89
CA GLY A 23 22.33 -1.43 5.40
C GLY A 23 22.13 -2.84 4.81
N ILE A 24 20.90 -3.22 4.45
CA ILE A 24 20.57 -4.53 3.90
C ILE A 24 20.42 -4.42 2.39
N ASP A 25 21.20 -5.23 1.65
CA ASP A 25 21.17 -5.33 0.18
C ASP A 25 21.02 -6.78 -0.32
N ASP A 26 21.07 -7.79 0.58
CA ASP A 26 20.77 -9.19 0.25
C ASP A 26 19.26 -9.38 0.03
N ILE A 27 18.72 -8.67 -0.98
CA ILE A 27 17.31 -8.56 -1.31
C ILE A 27 17.05 -9.16 -2.68
N LEU A 28 16.10 -10.11 -2.76
CA LEU A 28 15.51 -10.56 -4.01
C LEU A 28 14.23 -9.75 -4.28
N VAL A 29 14.26 -8.93 -5.32
CA VAL A 29 13.07 -8.23 -5.82
C VAL A 29 12.30 -9.15 -6.76
N VAL A 30 11.03 -9.39 -6.45
CA VAL A 30 10.13 -10.17 -7.31
C VAL A 30 9.02 -9.27 -7.83
N ASP A 31 8.93 -9.12 -9.16
CA ASP A 31 7.89 -8.29 -9.78
C ASP A 31 7.66 -8.74 -11.23
N ASN A 32 6.66 -8.15 -11.91
CA ASN A 32 6.60 -8.12 -13.34
C ASN A 32 6.89 -6.67 -13.82
N LEU A 33 7.71 -6.52 -14.83
CA LEU A 33 8.03 -5.21 -15.41
C LEU A 33 7.22 -4.95 -16.70
N THR A 34 6.00 -5.48 -16.78
CA THR A 34 5.09 -5.24 -17.92
C THR A 34 4.76 -3.76 -18.09
N ASN A 35 4.65 -3.01 -16.99
CA ASN A 35 4.68 -1.56 -17.02
C ASN A 35 6.15 -1.11 -16.96
N MET A 36 6.68 -0.68 -18.09
CA MET A 36 8.08 -0.32 -18.22
C MET A 36 8.54 0.79 -17.23
N VAL A 37 7.65 1.69 -16.82
CA VAL A 37 7.99 2.78 -15.89
C VAL A 37 8.45 2.27 -14.52
N LYS A 38 8.03 1.07 -14.12
CA LYS A 38 8.38 0.48 -12.82
C LYS A 38 9.89 0.26 -12.61
N PHE A 39 10.70 0.14 -13.67
CA PHE A 39 12.14 0.00 -13.50
C PHE A 39 12.76 1.17 -12.74
N LYS A 40 12.18 2.37 -12.89
CA LYS A 40 12.66 3.57 -12.20
C LYS A 40 12.56 3.46 -10.68
N ASN A 41 11.59 2.67 -10.18
CA ASN A 41 11.39 2.47 -8.75
C ASN A 41 12.53 1.66 -8.11
N ILE A 42 13.24 0.85 -8.88
CA ILE A 42 14.34 0.01 -8.37
C ILE A 42 15.72 0.47 -8.88
N GLN A 43 15.78 1.34 -9.89
CA GLN A 43 17.03 1.80 -10.49
C GLN A 43 17.97 2.46 -9.47
N GLY A 44 17.42 3.17 -8.47
CA GLY A 44 18.19 3.84 -7.41
C GLY A 44 18.40 3.01 -6.14
N LEU A 45 18.09 1.71 -6.15
CA LEU A 45 18.12 0.84 -4.97
C LEU A 45 19.21 -0.23 -5.09
N LYS A 46 19.73 -0.68 -3.94
CA LYS A 46 20.68 -1.79 -3.84
C LYS A 46 19.92 -3.10 -3.63
N VAL A 47 20.03 -4.00 -4.60
CA VAL A 47 19.39 -5.32 -4.55
C VAL A 47 20.35 -6.39 -5.03
N LYS A 48 20.25 -7.61 -4.48
CA LYS A 48 21.07 -8.75 -4.89
C LYS A 48 20.65 -9.28 -6.26
N ASP A 49 19.34 -9.38 -6.48
CA ASP A 49 18.80 -10.00 -7.70
C ASP A 49 17.35 -9.55 -7.97
N TYR A 50 16.92 -9.77 -9.19
CA TYR A 50 15.55 -9.59 -9.66
C TYR A 50 15.03 -10.90 -10.23
N MET A 51 13.79 -11.24 -9.94
CA MET A 51 13.10 -12.40 -10.51
C MET A 51 11.71 -12.02 -10.99
N ASP A 52 11.35 -12.46 -12.20
CA ASP A 52 9.96 -12.32 -12.68
C ASP A 52 9.00 -13.12 -11.79
N LYS A 53 7.83 -12.58 -11.56
CA LYS A 53 6.80 -13.14 -10.70
C LYS A 53 6.41 -14.59 -11.05
N TYR A 54 6.33 -14.92 -12.34
CA TYR A 54 6.00 -16.29 -12.76
C TYR A 54 7.16 -17.25 -12.54
N ALA A 55 8.39 -16.81 -12.86
CA ALA A 55 9.60 -17.56 -12.55
C ALA A 55 9.76 -17.80 -11.04
N PHE A 56 9.39 -16.83 -10.21
CA PHE A 56 9.36 -16.99 -8.76
C PHE A 56 8.35 -18.05 -8.33
N MET A 57 7.14 -18.03 -8.87
CA MET A 57 6.12 -19.05 -8.56
C MET A 57 6.58 -20.45 -8.95
N ASP A 58 7.24 -20.59 -10.10
CA ASP A 58 7.80 -21.87 -10.54
C ASP A 58 8.97 -22.29 -9.63
N ALA A 59 9.78 -21.35 -9.17
CA ALA A 59 10.88 -21.61 -8.24
C ALA A 59 10.37 -22.10 -6.86
N LEU A 60 9.27 -21.53 -6.35
CA LEU A 60 8.63 -22.01 -5.11
C LEU A 60 8.19 -23.48 -5.26
N LYS A 61 7.48 -23.80 -6.36
CA LYS A 61 7.00 -25.16 -6.65
C LYS A 61 8.14 -26.16 -6.88
N ALA A 62 9.20 -25.72 -7.54
CA ALA A 62 10.37 -26.54 -7.86
C ALA A 62 11.39 -26.65 -6.71
N VAL A 63 11.03 -26.12 -5.52
CA VAL A 63 11.87 -26.16 -4.31
C VAL A 63 13.28 -25.58 -4.50
N LYS A 64 13.42 -24.62 -5.43
CA LYS A 64 14.72 -24.01 -5.76
C LYS A 64 15.36 -23.26 -4.58
N PHE A 65 14.55 -22.81 -3.63
CA PHE A 65 15.02 -22.08 -2.45
C PHE A 65 15.41 -22.99 -1.27
N ASN A 66 15.49 -24.32 -1.45
CA ASN A 66 15.71 -25.26 -0.34
C ASN A 66 17.01 -25.00 0.43
N HIS A 67 18.03 -24.48 -0.21
CA HIS A 67 19.32 -24.20 0.40
C HIS A 67 19.52 -22.70 0.76
N GLU A 68 18.53 -21.87 0.46
CA GLU A 68 18.59 -20.43 0.78
C GLU A 68 17.99 -20.18 2.17
N LYS A 69 18.73 -19.44 2.99
CA LYS A 69 18.16 -18.88 4.23
C LYS A 69 17.38 -17.64 3.88
N ILE A 70 16.05 -17.73 3.97
CA ILE A 70 15.15 -16.60 3.80
C ILE A 70 14.67 -16.19 5.19
N ASP A 71 14.88 -14.94 5.54
CA ASP A 71 14.53 -14.41 6.86
C ASP A 71 13.06 -13.95 6.88
N VAL A 72 12.64 -13.23 5.83
CA VAL A 72 11.28 -12.69 5.72
C VAL A 72 10.88 -12.53 4.25
N ILE A 73 9.58 -12.61 3.99
CA ILE A 73 8.96 -12.21 2.71
C ILE A 73 8.00 -11.04 2.97
N PHE A 74 8.30 -9.87 2.40
CA PHE A 74 7.35 -8.76 2.27
C PHE A 74 6.57 -8.97 0.97
N HIS A 75 5.31 -9.33 1.09
CA HIS A 75 4.46 -9.69 -0.05
C HIS A 75 3.52 -8.55 -0.42
N GLU A 76 4.03 -7.62 -1.25
CA GLU A 76 3.29 -6.47 -1.78
C GLU A 76 2.76 -6.72 -3.21
N GLY A 77 3.12 -7.87 -3.79
CA GLY A 77 2.76 -8.23 -5.16
C GLY A 77 1.28 -8.58 -5.31
N ALA A 78 0.52 -7.69 -5.95
CA ALA A 78 -0.90 -7.86 -6.23
C ALA A 78 -1.33 -7.05 -7.46
N CYS A 79 -2.51 -7.37 -8.01
CA CYS A 79 -3.25 -6.42 -8.85
C CYS A 79 -3.97 -5.43 -7.93
N SER A 80 -3.61 -4.15 -8.00
CA SER A 80 -4.19 -3.08 -7.18
C SER A 80 -5.22 -2.23 -7.93
N ASP A 81 -5.58 -2.61 -9.16
CA ASP A 81 -6.60 -1.92 -9.95
C ASP A 81 -7.99 -2.30 -9.43
N THR A 82 -8.64 -1.36 -8.75
CA THR A 82 -9.99 -1.54 -8.21
C THR A 82 -11.08 -1.53 -9.30
N MET A 83 -10.71 -1.15 -10.53
CA MET A 83 -11.59 -1.12 -11.70
C MET A 83 -11.44 -2.36 -12.58
N GLU A 84 -10.56 -3.31 -12.24
CA GLU A 84 -10.41 -4.56 -12.99
C GLU A 84 -11.69 -5.41 -12.89
N TYR A 85 -12.26 -5.78 -14.03
CA TYR A 85 -13.48 -6.58 -14.11
C TYR A 85 -13.22 -8.09 -14.29
N ASN A 86 -12.01 -8.48 -14.66
CA ASN A 86 -11.66 -9.90 -14.79
C ASN A 86 -11.46 -10.55 -13.41
N GLY A 87 -12.54 -11.10 -12.88
CA GLY A 87 -12.52 -11.74 -11.56
C GLY A 87 -11.54 -12.91 -11.46
N LYS A 88 -11.38 -13.70 -12.53
CA LYS A 88 -10.40 -14.79 -12.57
C LYS A 88 -8.98 -14.25 -12.44
N TYR A 89 -8.62 -13.25 -13.25
CA TYR A 89 -7.33 -12.58 -13.18
C TYR A 89 -7.07 -12.00 -11.78
N MET A 90 -8.07 -11.36 -11.18
CA MET A 90 -7.97 -10.80 -9.84
C MET A 90 -7.70 -11.88 -8.79
N MET A 91 -8.45 -12.98 -8.82
CA MET A 91 -8.27 -14.09 -7.87
C MET A 91 -6.91 -14.80 -8.05
N GLU A 92 -6.46 -15.00 -9.27
CA GLU A 92 -5.14 -15.59 -9.55
C GLU A 92 -4.00 -14.71 -9.01
N ASN A 93 -4.10 -13.38 -9.18
CA ASN A 93 -3.03 -12.44 -8.79
C ASN A 93 -3.06 -12.05 -7.31
N ASN A 94 -4.22 -12.04 -6.67
CA ASN A 94 -4.34 -11.55 -5.29
C ASN A 94 -4.55 -12.69 -4.29
N PHE A 95 -5.39 -13.68 -4.61
CA PHE A 95 -5.67 -14.78 -3.70
C PHE A 95 -4.73 -15.95 -3.89
N GLU A 96 -4.68 -16.56 -5.10
CA GLU A 96 -3.89 -17.77 -5.33
C GLU A 96 -2.38 -17.50 -5.21
N TYR A 97 -1.92 -16.36 -5.71
CA TYR A 97 -0.52 -15.97 -5.57
C TYR A 97 -0.14 -15.83 -4.10
N THR A 98 -0.90 -15.05 -3.33
CA THR A 98 -0.63 -14.83 -1.90
C THR A 98 -0.72 -16.15 -1.10
N LYS A 99 -1.69 -17.00 -1.43
CA LYS A 99 -1.84 -18.33 -0.81
C LYS A 99 -0.61 -19.23 -1.03
N ASN A 100 -0.08 -19.26 -2.25
CA ASN A 100 1.13 -20.04 -2.52
C ASN A 100 2.36 -19.51 -1.76
N VAL A 101 2.52 -18.19 -1.67
CA VAL A 101 3.59 -17.59 -0.87
C VAL A 101 3.40 -17.90 0.62
N LEU A 102 2.17 -17.83 1.13
CA LEU A 102 1.85 -18.16 2.52
C LEU A 102 2.25 -19.61 2.84
N HIS A 103 1.82 -20.59 2.04
CA HIS A 103 2.16 -21.99 2.30
C HIS A 103 3.68 -22.23 2.27
N PHE A 104 4.39 -21.61 1.32
CA PHE A 104 5.84 -21.67 1.29
C PHE A 104 6.47 -21.12 2.59
N CYS A 105 5.94 -19.99 3.12
CA CYS A 105 6.41 -19.42 4.37
C CYS A 105 6.11 -20.31 5.57
N LEU A 106 4.89 -20.87 5.66
CA LEU A 106 4.49 -21.75 6.75
C LEU A 106 5.32 -23.04 6.77
N ASP A 107 5.53 -23.68 5.61
CA ASP A 107 6.30 -24.94 5.48
C ASP A 107 7.78 -24.75 5.88
N ARG A 108 8.31 -23.55 5.71
CA ARG A 108 9.73 -23.23 5.96
C ARG A 108 9.96 -22.36 7.19
N LYS A 109 8.92 -22.02 7.91
CA LYS A 109 8.94 -21.13 9.09
C LYS A 109 9.57 -19.76 8.80
N ILE A 110 9.24 -19.20 7.65
CA ILE A 110 9.66 -17.87 7.20
C ILE A 110 8.61 -16.85 7.66
N GLN A 111 9.06 -15.69 8.16
CA GLN A 111 8.17 -14.57 8.47
C GLN A 111 7.52 -14.02 7.19
N MET A 112 6.26 -13.65 7.26
CA MET A 112 5.54 -13.08 6.12
C MET A 112 4.74 -11.85 6.56
N MET A 113 5.01 -10.70 5.92
CA MET A 113 4.15 -9.53 5.90
C MET A 113 3.47 -9.45 4.56
N TYR A 114 2.16 -9.21 4.52
CA TYR A 114 1.45 -9.11 3.23
C TYR A 114 0.49 -7.92 3.18
N ALA A 115 0.34 -7.37 1.98
CA ALA A 115 -0.59 -6.31 1.69
C ALA A 115 -2.04 -6.81 1.67
N SER A 116 -2.83 -6.45 2.69
CA SER A 116 -4.28 -6.41 2.63
C SER A 116 -4.75 -4.98 2.30
N SER A 117 -6.00 -4.62 2.53
CA SER A 117 -6.54 -3.33 2.12
C SER A 117 -7.74 -2.91 2.96
N ALA A 118 -7.86 -1.61 3.25
CA ALA A 118 -9.05 -1.03 3.85
C ALA A 118 -10.31 -1.14 2.95
N SER A 119 -10.15 -1.47 1.66
CA SER A 119 -11.30 -1.78 0.78
C SER A 119 -12.14 -2.96 1.26
N THR A 120 -11.60 -3.82 2.12
CA THR A 120 -12.31 -4.93 2.79
C THR A 120 -13.47 -4.47 3.67
N TYR A 121 -13.49 -3.21 4.08
CA TYR A 121 -14.57 -2.60 4.87
C TYR A 121 -15.71 -2.03 4.03
N GLY A 122 -15.62 -2.12 2.71
CA GLY A 122 -16.66 -1.68 1.80
C GLY A 122 -17.00 -0.21 1.93
N SER A 123 -18.26 0.09 2.22
CA SER A 123 -18.72 1.47 2.45
C SER A 123 -18.25 2.07 3.79
N GLY A 124 -17.77 1.24 4.71
CA GLY A 124 -17.47 1.63 6.08
C GLY A 124 -18.71 1.75 6.99
N ALA A 125 -19.89 1.29 6.53
CA ALA A 125 -21.14 1.41 7.29
C ALA A 125 -21.09 0.71 8.66
N HIS A 126 -20.22 -0.27 8.81
CA HIS A 126 -20.06 -1.04 10.06
C HIS A 126 -18.75 -0.73 10.79
N GLY A 127 -18.07 0.36 10.42
CA GLY A 127 -16.76 0.76 10.99
C GLY A 127 -15.57 0.13 10.28
N PHE A 128 -14.38 0.36 10.85
CA PHE A 128 -13.09 0.01 10.24
C PHE A 128 -12.21 -0.81 11.19
N ARG A 129 -12.81 -1.73 11.95
CA ARG A 129 -12.08 -2.68 12.80
C ARG A 129 -11.82 -4.00 12.06
N GLU A 130 -10.75 -4.70 12.42
CA GLU A 130 -10.37 -5.98 11.81
C GLU A 130 -11.26 -7.15 12.27
N GLU A 131 -12.56 -6.90 12.33
CA GLU A 131 -13.60 -7.84 12.76
C GLU A 131 -14.54 -8.19 11.60
N PRO A 132 -14.98 -9.45 11.48
CA PRO A 132 -15.88 -9.88 10.40
C PRO A 132 -17.16 -9.05 10.30
N ALA A 133 -17.65 -8.48 11.41
CA ALA A 133 -18.86 -7.65 11.42
C ALA A 133 -18.68 -6.30 10.69
N CYS A 134 -17.42 -5.84 10.52
CA CYS A 134 -17.10 -4.60 9.82
C CYS A 134 -16.76 -4.82 8.34
N GLU A 135 -16.72 -6.07 7.86
CA GLU A 135 -16.18 -6.44 6.56
C GLU A 135 -17.26 -6.61 5.51
N GLU A 136 -17.11 -5.89 4.39
CA GLU A 136 -18.01 -5.95 3.23
C GLU A 136 -17.25 -5.64 1.95
N ALA A 137 -17.10 -6.60 1.05
CA ALA A 137 -16.42 -6.37 -0.22
C ALA A 137 -17.37 -5.82 -1.28
N LEU A 138 -17.12 -4.60 -1.78
CA LEU A 138 -17.94 -3.95 -2.82
C LEU A 138 -17.50 -4.24 -4.26
N ASN A 139 -16.32 -4.82 -4.45
CA ASN A 139 -15.79 -5.17 -5.76
C ASN A 139 -14.87 -6.39 -5.66
N VAL A 140 -14.46 -6.94 -6.81
CA VAL A 140 -13.64 -8.15 -6.87
C VAL A 140 -12.23 -7.96 -6.27
N TYR A 141 -11.68 -6.75 -6.33
CA TYR A 141 -10.42 -6.43 -5.65
C TYR A 141 -10.56 -6.58 -4.14
N ALA A 142 -11.54 -5.88 -3.54
CA ALA A 142 -11.83 -5.97 -2.11
C ALA A 142 -12.14 -7.42 -1.69
N PHE A 143 -12.93 -8.12 -2.50
CA PHE A 143 -13.24 -9.53 -2.28
C PHE A 143 -11.98 -10.40 -2.26
N SER A 144 -11.06 -10.22 -3.21
CA SER A 144 -9.83 -11.01 -3.26
C SER A 144 -8.95 -10.85 -2.01
N LYS A 145 -8.88 -9.63 -1.45
CA LYS A 145 -8.15 -9.33 -0.22
C LYS A 145 -8.86 -9.90 1.01
N LEU A 146 -10.16 -9.64 1.13
CA LEU A 146 -10.98 -10.17 2.24
C LEU A 146 -10.99 -11.70 2.25
N PHE A 147 -11.09 -12.32 1.08
CA PHE A 147 -11.12 -13.78 0.98
C PHE A 147 -9.79 -14.40 1.44
N PHE A 148 -8.66 -13.72 1.18
CA PHE A 148 -7.37 -14.14 1.69
C PHE A 148 -7.24 -13.89 3.21
N ASP A 149 -7.69 -12.75 3.72
CA ASP A 149 -7.72 -12.47 5.17
C ASP A 149 -8.51 -13.57 5.91
N ASN A 150 -9.67 -13.97 5.38
CA ASN A 150 -10.49 -15.03 5.96
C ASN A 150 -9.83 -16.41 5.85
N TYR A 151 -9.10 -16.68 4.77
CA TYR A 151 -8.31 -17.88 4.61
C TYR A 151 -7.20 -17.96 5.66
N LEU A 152 -6.45 -16.87 5.84
CA LEU A 152 -5.40 -16.77 6.85
C LEU A 152 -5.93 -16.96 8.27
N ARG A 153 -7.05 -16.33 8.64
CA ARG A 153 -7.65 -16.46 9.99
C ARG A 153 -7.86 -17.92 10.42
N ARG A 154 -8.16 -18.81 9.48
CA ARG A 154 -8.33 -20.25 9.75
C ARG A 154 -7.01 -20.95 10.01
N LEU A 155 -5.91 -20.44 9.48
CA LEU A 155 -4.57 -21.04 9.60
C LEU A 155 -3.78 -20.49 10.78
N LEU A 156 -3.99 -19.22 11.16
CA LEU A 156 -3.25 -18.53 12.23
C LEU A 156 -3.14 -19.34 13.53
N PRO A 157 -4.20 -20.01 14.05
CA PRO A 157 -4.09 -20.75 15.31
C PRO A 157 -3.11 -21.91 15.27
N GLN A 158 -2.72 -22.38 14.07
CA GLN A 158 -1.81 -23.51 13.87
C GLN A 158 -0.48 -23.07 13.23
N ALA A 159 -0.36 -21.79 12.87
CA ALA A 159 0.84 -21.25 12.22
C ALA A 159 2.05 -21.33 13.17
N GLN A 160 3.17 -21.87 12.66
CA GLN A 160 4.44 -21.96 13.41
C GLN A 160 5.45 -20.88 13.00
N SER A 161 5.06 -20.00 12.11
CA SER A 161 5.81 -18.82 11.73
C SER A 161 4.91 -17.59 11.78
N GLN A 162 5.52 -16.43 11.92
CA GLN A 162 4.81 -15.17 11.92
C GLN A 162 4.15 -14.91 10.56
N VAL A 163 2.87 -14.53 10.58
CA VAL A 163 2.17 -14.00 9.42
C VAL A 163 1.38 -12.77 9.83
N VAL A 164 1.66 -11.64 9.17
CA VAL A 164 1.00 -10.36 9.43
C VAL A 164 0.39 -9.81 8.15
N GLY A 165 -0.91 -9.54 8.20
CA GLY A 165 -1.63 -8.82 7.16
C GLY A 165 -1.82 -7.37 7.52
N LEU A 166 -1.48 -6.46 6.60
CA LEU A 166 -1.65 -5.03 6.81
C LEU A 166 -2.73 -4.49 5.88
N ARG A 167 -3.84 -4.03 6.45
CA ARG A 167 -4.91 -3.35 5.73
C ARG A 167 -4.51 -1.91 5.50
N TYR A 168 -3.85 -1.68 4.37
CA TYR A 168 -3.44 -0.33 4.00
C TYR A 168 -4.64 0.56 3.72
N PHE A 169 -4.65 1.75 4.34
CA PHE A 169 -5.58 2.82 4.02
C PHE A 169 -5.08 3.61 2.81
N ASN A 170 -5.32 4.91 2.71
CA ASN A 170 -4.96 5.68 1.52
C ASN A 170 -3.48 6.06 1.51
N VAL A 171 -2.64 5.14 1.06
CA VAL A 171 -1.18 5.34 1.02
C VAL A 171 -0.80 6.35 -0.06
N TYR A 172 0.09 7.29 0.28
CA TYR A 172 0.69 8.26 -0.64
C TYR A 172 2.19 8.41 -0.40
N GLY A 173 2.93 8.91 -1.41
CA GLY A 173 4.35 9.18 -1.27
C GLY A 173 5.18 8.81 -2.50
N PRO A 174 6.51 8.84 -2.39
CA PRO A 174 7.41 8.58 -3.51
C PRO A 174 7.24 7.20 -4.14
N GLN A 175 7.65 7.05 -5.41
CA GLN A 175 7.65 5.81 -6.19
C GLN A 175 6.26 5.38 -6.71
N GLU A 176 5.26 6.25 -6.74
CA GLU A 176 3.92 5.91 -7.24
C GLU A 176 3.63 6.33 -8.70
N ASN A 177 4.57 6.94 -9.39
CA ASN A 177 4.41 7.50 -10.75
C ASN A 177 3.83 6.52 -11.77
N HIS A 178 4.17 5.24 -11.66
CA HIS A 178 3.71 4.19 -12.57
C HIS A 178 2.21 3.86 -12.42
N LYS A 179 1.55 4.36 -11.36
CA LYS A 179 0.14 4.07 -11.06
C LYS A 179 -0.84 4.88 -11.91
N GLY A 180 -0.38 5.92 -12.63
CA GLY A 180 -1.24 6.76 -13.46
C GLY A 180 -2.44 7.33 -12.68
N LYS A 181 -3.66 7.03 -13.13
CA LYS A 181 -4.89 7.50 -12.48
C LYS A 181 -5.13 6.91 -11.08
N MET A 182 -4.45 5.81 -10.74
CA MET A 182 -4.53 5.18 -9.42
C MET A 182 -3.47 5.72 -8.44
N ALA A 183 -2.66 6.69 -8.85
CA ALA A 183 -1.75 7.40 -7.95
C ALA A 183 -2.52 8.25 -6.94
N SER A 184 -1.88 8.58 -5.82
CA SER A 184 -2.50 9.34 -4.75
C SER A 184 -2.98 10.72 -5.18
N MET A 185 -3.88 11.30 -4.39
CA MET A 185 -4.38 12.65 -4.67
C MET A 185 -3.29 13.70 -4.57
N ILE A 186 -2.31 13.57 -3.68
CA ILE A 186 -1.18 14.51 -3.59
C ILE A 186 -0.39 14.51 -4.91
N TYR A 187 -0.07 13.33 -5.45
CA TYR A 187 0.61 13.21 -6.75
C TYR A 187 -0.21 13.82 -7.88
N GLN A 188 -1.52 13.58 -7.90
CA GLN A 188 -2.40 14.14 -8.92
C GLN A 188 -2.52 15.66 -8.82
N MET A 189 -2.70 16.21 -7.62
CA MET A 189 -2.79 17.65 -7.36
C MET A 189 -1.47 18.36 -7.69
N TYR A 190 -0.33 17.78 -7.34
CA TYR A 190 0.98 18.27 -7.73
C TYR A 190 1.10 18.39 -9.27
N ASN A 191 0.73 17.34 -10.01
CA ASN A 191 0.79 17.37 -11.47
C ASN A 191 -0.25 18.33 -12.09
N GLN A 192 -1.44 18.47 -11.52
CA GLN A 192 -2.42 19.47 -11.95
C GLN A 192 -1.85 20.90 -11.79
N TRP A 193 -1.23 21.18 -10.64
CA TRP A 193 -0.60 22.47 -10.43
C TRP A 193 0.55 22.74 -11.41
N LYS A 194 1.42 21.75 -11.65
CA LYS A 194 2.52 21.88 -12.64
C LYS A 194 2.01 22.16 -14.05
N ALA A 195 0.87 21.61 -14.42
CA ALA A 195 0.29 21.76 -15.75
C ALA A 195 -0.49 23.08 -15.93
N GLU A 196 -1.26 23.49 -14.92
CA GLU A 196 -2.28 24.54 -15.07
C GLU A 196 -2.28 25.59 -13.95
N HIS A 197 -1.39 25.47 -12.95
CA HIS A 197 -1.38 26.28 -11.72
C HIS A 197 -2.70 26.21 -10.93
N LYS A 198 -3.40 25.09 -11.03
CA LYS A 198 -4.68 24.81 -10.39
C LYS A 198 -4.70 23.43 -9.76
N VAL A 199 -5.46 23.30 -8.68
CA VAL A 199 -5.82 22.02 -8.06
C VAL A 199 -7.33 21.88 -8.13
N ARG A 200 -7.84 20.73 -8.59
CA ARG A 200 -9.27 20.44 -8.71
C ARG A 200 -9.72 19.40 -7.73
N LEU A 201 -10.78 19.72 -7.01
CA LEU A 201 -11.51 18.82 -6.12
C LEU A 201 -12.94 18.65 -6.55
N PHE A 202 -13.56 17.55 -6.15
CA PHE A 202 -14.99 17.35 -6.39
C PHE A 202 -15.83 18.29 -5.51
N GLY A 203 -16.92 18.76 -6.07
CA GLY A 203 -17.96 19.51 -5.41
C GLY A 203 -18.75 18.68 -4.40
N GLU A 204 -19.87 19.20 -3.97
CA GLU A 204 -20.74 18.57 -2.99
C GLU A 204 -21.28 17.21 -3.44
N TYR A 205 -21.31 16.22 -2.55
CA TYR A 205 -21.93 14.93 -2.76
C TYR A 205 -22.17 14.20 -1.43
N ALA A 206 -23.30 13.47 -1.33
CA ALA A 206 -23.64 12.60 -0.20
C ALA A 206 -23.58 13.31 1.19
N GLY A 207 -23.97 14.57 1.23
CA GLY A 207 -24.00 15.37 2.47
C GLY A 207 -22.66 16.02 2.83
N TYR A 208 -21.63 15.85 2.03
CA TYR A 208 -20.34 16.53 2.17
C TYR A 208 -20.28 17.74 1.24
N GLY A 209 -19.77 18.85 1.74
CA GLY A 209 -19.49 20.04 0.94
C GLY A 209 -18.30 19.85 -0.02
N PRO A 210 -17.97 20.88 -0.83
CA PRO A 210 -16.88 20.81 -1.81
C PRO A 210 -15.54 20.47 -1.18
N GLY A 211 -14.92 19.36 -1.60
CA GLY A 211 -13.65 18.86 -1.09
C GLY A 211 -13.65 18.36 0.36
N GLU A 212 -14.84 18.19 0.98
CA GLU A 212 -14.95 17.79 2.39
C GLU A 212 -15.04 16.28 2.62
N HIS A 213 -15.11 15.48 1.57
CA HIS A 213 -14.94 14.04 1.73
C HIS A 213 -13.62 13.75 2.45
N THR A 214 -13.60 12.73 3.30
CA THR A 214 -12.47 12.45 4.16
C THR A 214 -11.89 11.06 3.93
N ARG A 215 -10.58 10.95 4.08
CA ARG A 215 -9.85 9.67 4.05
C ARG A 215 -8.79 9.66 5.13
N ASP A 216 -8.49 8.49 5.61
CA ASP A 216 -7.26 8.24 6.34
C ASP A 216 -6.12 8.11 5.33
N PHE A 217 -5.30 9.16 5.24
CA PHE A 217 -4.13 9.22 4.36
C PHE A 217 -2.89 8.87 5.16
N VAL A 218 -2.19 7.82 4.74
CA VAL A 218 -0.99 7.35 5.41
C VAL A 218 0.24 7.50 4.51
N TYR A 219 1.30 8.08 5.07
CA TYR A 219 2.56 8.26 4.34
C TYR A 219 3.27 6.93 4.14
N VAL A 220 3.79 6.68 2.93
CA VAL A 220 4.41 5.39 2.61
C VAL A 220 5.61 5.05 3.49
N LYS A 221 6.35 6.05 3.97
CA LYS A 221 7.45 5.81 4.92
C LYS A 221 6.95 5.27 6.26
N ASP A 222 5.77 5.70 6.71
CA ASP A 222 5.16 5.16 7.92
C ASP A 222 4.63 3.75 7.70
N VAL A 223 4.09 3.46 6.50
CA VAL A 223 3.76 2.08 6.09
C VAL A 223 4.98 1.17 6.19
N VAL A 224 6.16 1.64 5.75
CA VAL A 224 7.42 0.90 5.89
C VAL A 224 7.79 0.70 7.36
N LYS A 225 7.63 1.73 8.21
CA LYS A 225 7.88 1.60 9.67
C LYS A 225 6.99 0.52 10.30
N VAL A 226 5.70 0.49 9.96
CA VAL A 226 4.75 -0.53 10.46
C VAL A 226 5.16 -1.93 10.01
N ASN A 227 5.54 -2.12 8.72
CA ASN A 227 6.06 -3.40 8.23
C ASN A 227 7.29 -3.86 9.01
N PHE A 228 8.23 -2.95 9.24
CA PHE A 228 9.46 -3.26 9.97
C PHE A 228 9.23 -3.48 11.46
N TYR A 229 8.28 -2.78 12.06
CA TYR A 229 7.86 -3.05 13.42
C TYR A 229 7.46 -4.52 13.60
N PHE A 230 6.56 -5.01 12.76
CA PHE A 230 6.15 -6.41 12.84
C PHE A 230 7.27 -7.39 12.50
N TRP A 231 8.14 -7.06 11.54
CA TRP A 231 9.32 -7.89 11.26
C TRP A 231 10.26 -8.00 12.47
N ASP A 232 10.46 -6.89 13.19
CA ASP A 232 11.29 -6.83 14.39
C ASP A 232 10.62 -7.51 15.62
N HIS A 233 9.30 -7.83 15.55
CA HIS A 233 8.51 -8.48 16.61
C HIS A 233 7.88 -9.80 16.11
N PRO A 234 8.70 -10.86 15.96
CA PRO A 234 8.27 -12.12 15.33
C PRO A 234 7.20 -12.91 16.09
N GLU A 235 6.96 -12.56 17.35
CA GLU A 235 5.93 -13.16 18.21
C GLU A 235 4.51 -12.68 17.87
N ILE A 236 4.38 -11.60 17.11
CA ILE A 236 3.07 -11.01 16.78
C ILE A 236 2.60 -11.49 15.42
N SER A 237 1.43 -12.11 15.36
CA SER A 237 0.77 -12.50 14.12
C SER A 237 -0.66 -12.00 14.12
N GLY A 238 -1.22 -11.70 12.96
CA GLY A 238 -2.59 -11.23 12.84
C GLY A 238 -2.85 -10.38 11.61
N ILE A 239 -4.01 -9.73 11.62
CA ILE A 239 -4.40 -8.76 10.61
C ILE A 239 -4.59 -7.43 11.31
N PHE A 240 -3.93 -6.38 10.81
CA PHE A 240 -3.91 -5.06 11.44
C PHE A 240 -4.22 -3.97 10.41
N ASN A 241 -4.91 -2.95 10.85
CA ASN A 241 -5.03 -1.73 10.07
C ASN A 241 -3.68 -1.00 9.99
N CYS A 242 -3.37 -0.47 8.82
CA CYS A 242 -2.24 0.41 8.61
C CYS A 242 -2.77 1.73 8.04
N GLY A 243 -3.22 2.56 8.91
CA GLY A 243 -3.73 3.93 8.74
C GLY A 243 -3.39 4.73 9.98
N THR A 244 -3.65 6.03 9.93
CA THR A 244 -3.24 6.99 10.98
C THR A 244 -4.22 7.06 12.15
N GLY A 245 -5.43 6.53 11.99
CA GLY A 245 -6.55 6.75 12.92
C GLY A 245 -7.15 8.15 12.84
N HIS A 246 -6.77 8.94 11.83
CA HIS A 246 -7.24 10.30 11.62
C HIS A 246 -7.64 10.53 10.17
N ALA A 247 -8.93 10.78 9.93
CA ALA A 247 -9.44 11.12 8.61
C ALA A 247 -9.22 12.62 8.30
N HIS A 248 -8.66 12.89 7.14
CA HIS A 248 -8.45 14.25 6.64
C HIS A 248 -9.30 14.54 5.40
N GLN A 249 -9.79 15.77 5.27
CA GLN A 249 -10.49 16.25 4.09
C GLN A 249 -9.55 16.37 2.89
N PHE A 250 -10.06 16.17 1.68
CA PHE A 250 -9.28 16.45 0.47
C PHE A 250 -8.83 17.92 0.38
N ASN A 251 -9.61 18.84 0.98
CA ASN A 251 -9.20 20.23 1.14
C ASN A 251 -7.87 20.40 1.89
N THR A 252 -7.58 19.56 2.89
CA THR A 252 -6.31 19.60 3.62
C THR A 252 -5.14 19.26 2.71
N LEU A 253 -5.28 18.20 1.88
CA LEU A 253 -4.25 17.83 0.91
C LEU A 253 -4.03 18.92 -0.13
N ALA A 254 -5.12 19.49 -0.66
CA ALA A 254 -5.03 20.57 -1.65
C ALA A 254 -4.30 21.78 -1.09
N LYS A 255 -4.62 22.17 0.16
CA LYS A 255 -3.91 23.25 0.85
C LYS A 255 -2.43 22.96 1.05
N ALA A 256 -2.06 21.73 1.44
CA ALA A 256 -0.66 21.34 1.60
C ALA A 256 0.12 21.48 0.27
N VAL A 257 -0.44 20.99 -0.86
CA VAL A 257 0.17 21.15 -2.18
C VAL A 257 0.26 22.61 -2.61
N LEU A 258 -0.80 23.41 -2.43
CA LEU A 258 -0.80 24.84 -2.77
C LEU A 258 0.20 25.63 -1.92
N ASN A 259 0.34 25.30 -0.64
CA ASN A 259 1.31 25.92 0.27
C ASN A 259 2.75 25.64 -0.18
N HIS A 260 3.05 24.41 -0.60
CA HIS A 260 4.37 24.05 -1.17
C HIS A 260 4.76 24.98 -2.33
N PHE A 261 3.84 25.26 -3.24
CA PHE A 261 4.09 26.14 -4.38
C PHE A 261 3.97 27.64 -4.06
N GLY A 262 3.39 28.01 -2.93
CA GLY A 262 3.15 29.39 -2.52
C GLY A 262 2.16 30.16 -3.42
N SER A 263 1.48 29.47 -4.34
CA SER A 263 0.56 30.07 -5.32
C SER A 263 -0.34 29.00 -5.94
N GLY A 264 -1.33 29.45 -6.72
CA GLY A 264 -2.25 28.57 -7.44
C GLY A 264 -3.70 28.74 -6.96
N GLU A 265 -4.61 28.10 -7.65
CA GLU A 265 -6.05 28.23 -7.45
C GLU A 265 -6.65 26.86 -7.08
N LEU A 266 -7.53 26.84 -6.09
CA LEU A 266 -8.37 25.67 -5.77
C LEU A 266 -9.71 25.83 -6.49
N GLU A 267 -9.99 24.89 -7.40
CA GLU A 267 -11.22 24.85 -8.19
C GLU A 267 -12.06 23.64 -7.77
N TYR A 268 -13.37 23.84 -7.58
CA TYR A 268 -14.30 22.74 -7.32
C TYR A 268 -15.07 22.40 -8.58
N VAL A 269 -15.00 21.14 -9.00
CA VAL A 269 -15.69 20.62 -10.19
C VAL A 269 -16.91 19.78 -9.78
N PRO A 270 -17.96 19.68 -10.62
CA PRO A 270 -19.10 18.84 -10.31
C PRO A 270 -18.69 17.40 -9.98
N PHE A 271 -19.36 16.80 -9.00
CA PHE A 271 -19.09 15.39 -8.64
C PHE A 271 -19.44 14.48 -9.83
N PRO A 272 -18.52 13.58 -10.26
CA PRO A 272 -18.74 12.73 -11.45
C PRO A 272 -19.92 11.77 -11.28
N GLU A 273 -20.85 11.76 -12.22
CA GLU A 273 -22.04 10.88 -12.20
C GLU A 273 -21.68 9.39 -12.09
N VAL A 274 -20.58 8.95 -12.75
CA VAL A 274 -20.14 7.56 -12.77
C VAL A 274 -19.67 7.04 -11.38
N LEU A 275 -19.38 7.94 -10.46
CA LEU A 275 -18.94 7.61 -9.10
C LEU A 275 -20.09 7.62 -8.09
N LYS A 276 -21.23 8.20 -8.41
CA LYS A 276 -22.39 8.24 -7.51
C LYS A 276 -22.85 6.84 -7.10
N GLY A 277 -23.10 6.64 -5.82
CA GLY A 277 -23.50 5.35 -5.25
C GLY A 277 -22.37 4.31 -5.11
N LYS A 278 -21.16 4.61 -5.63
CA LYS A 278 -19.99 3.71 -5.54
C LYS A 278 -18.80 4.35 -4.83
N TYR A 279 -18.92 5.63 -4.49
CA TYR A 279 -17.85 6.40 -3.88
C TYR A 279 -17.89 6.26 -2.36
N GLN A 280 -16.80 5.82 -1.79
CA GLN A 280 -16.62 5.78 -0.35
C GLN A 280 -16.34 7.21 0.14
N SER A 281 -17.24 7.80 0.91
CA SER A 281 -17.15 9.20 1.34
C SER A 281 -16.27 9.43 2.57
N PHE A 282 -16.04 8.37 3.35
CA PHE A 282 -15.29 8.40 4.61
C PHE A 282 -14.46 7.15 4.78
N THR A 283 -13.21 7.27 5.26
CA THR A 283 -12.43 6.18 5.84
C THR A 283 -11.58 6.69 7.00
N GLU A 284 -11.52 5.92 8.08
CA GLU A 284 -10.65 6.18 9.23
C GLU A 284 -10.31 4.84 9.88
N ALA A 285 -9.02 4.54 10.02
CA ALA A 285 -8.58 3.30 10.64
C ALA A 285 -8.96 3.29 12.13
N ASP A 286 -9.52 2.19 12.60
CA ASP A 286 -9.47 1.90 14.03
C ASP A 286 -8.08 1.33 14.32
N ASP A 287 -7.24 2.08 15.02
CA ASP A 287 -5.86 1.73 15.32
C ASP A 287 -5.68 0.93 16.62
N THR A 288 -6.79 0.60 17.29
CA THR A 288 -6.80 -0.08 18.60
C THR A 288 -5.94 -1.35 18.60
N ASN A 289 -6.06 -2.19 17.57
CA ASN A 289 -5.32 -3.45 17.50
C ASN A 289 -3.84 -3.21 17.20
N LEU A 290 -3.49 -2.22 16.40
CA LEU A 290 -2.10 -1.84 16.11
C LEU A 290 -1.41 -1.33 17.38
N LEU A 291 -2.07 -0.45 18.14
CA LEU A 291 -1.58 0.06 19.41
C LEU A 291 -1.48 -1.04 20.48
N ALA A 292 -2.50 -1.92 20.56
CA ALA A 292 -2.48 -3.07 21.47
C ALA A 292 -1.36 -4.08 21.14
N ALA A 293 -0.96 -4.16 19.87
CA ALA A 293 0.21 -4.91 19.44
C ALA A 293 1.55 -4.25 19.86
N GLY A 294 1.50 -3.03 20.41
CA GLY A 294 2.66 -2.31 20.94
C GLY A 294 3.32 -1.33 19.95
N TYR A 295 2.72 -1.08 18.78
CA TYR A 295 3.25 -0.08 17.86
C TYR A 295 3.09 1.33 18.44
N ASP A 296 4.21 2.00 18.71
CA ASP A 296 4.27 3.36 19.25
C ASP A 296 5.02 4.35 18.33
N GLY A 297 5.38 3.90 17.12
CA GLY A 297 6.20 4.67 16.18
C GLY A 297 5.52 5.91 15.60
N GLY A 298 4.21 6.08 15.85
CA GLY A 298 3.43 7.21 15.36
C GLY A 298 3.33 7.28 13.83
N PHE A 299 2.62 8.30 13.36
CA PHE A 299 2.47 8.60 11.93
C PHE A 299 2.85 10.06 11.66
N THR A 300 3.51 10.29 10.54
CA THR A 300 3.95 11.63 10.14
C THR A 300 2.73 12.51 9.83
N PRO A 301 2.65 13.74 10.39
CA PRO A 301 1.57 14.68 10.08
C PRO A 301 1.44 14.90 8.58
N ILE A 302 0.20 15.01 8.09
CA ILE A 302 -0.08 15.05 6.65
C ILE A 302 0.57 16.26 5.96
N GLU A 303 0.64 17.40 6.63
CA GLU A 303 1.27 18.62 6.09
C GLU A 303 2.78 18.42 5.91
N GLU A 304 3.44 17.80 6.89
CA GLU A 304 4.87 17.51 6.85
C GLU A 304 5.20 16.50 5.76
N ALA A 305 4.46 15.40 5.71
CA ALA A 305 4.67 14.34 4.73
C ALA A 305 4.34 14.79 3.30
N ALA A 306 3.31 15.63 3.11
CA ALA A 306 2.97 16.18 1.81
C ALA A 306 4.05 17.16 1.31
N GLU A 307 4.59 18.00 2.19
CA GLU A 307 5.70 18.91 1.86
C GLU A 307 6.95 18.14 1.46
N GLU A 308 7.34 17.13 2.26
CA GLU A 308 8.49 16.28 1.93
C GLU A 308 8.31 15.58 0.58
N TYR A 309 7.10 15.07 0.32
CA TYR A 309 6.82 14.40 -0.95
C TYR A 309 6.85 15.37 -2.13
N CYS A 310 6.28 16.56 -2.01
CA CYS A 310 6.34 17.59 -3.06
C CYS A 310 7.78 18.02 -3.35
N GLN A 311 8.62 18.21 -2.32
CA GLN A 311 10.04 18.48 -2.49
C GLN A 311 10.76 17.37 -3.24
N LEU A 312 10.44 16.10 -2.97
CA LEU A 312 11.04 14.98 -3.69
C LEU A 312 10.56 14.92 -5.16
N LEU A 313 9.29 15.27 -5.40
CA LEU A 313 8.74 15.40 -6.76
C LEU A 313 9.48 16.49 -7.56
N ASP A 314 9.78 17.63 -6.92
CA ASP A 314 10.57 18.70 -7.57
C ASP A 314 12.01 18.26 -7.84
N LYS A 315 12.65 17.58 -6.88
CA LYS A 315 14.08 17.24 -6.95
C LYS A 315 14.36 16.09 -7.93
N THR A 316 13.53 15.05 -7.91
CA THR A 316 13.82 13.78 -8.62
C THR A 316 12.65 13.22 -9.41
N GLY A 317 11.54 13.98 -9.50
CA GLY A 317 10.30 13.48 -10.08
C GLY A 317 9.63 12.40 -9.23
N GLY A 318 9.94 12.32 -7.92
CA GLY A 318 9.36 11.36 -7.00
C GLY A 318 10.05 9.99 -6.96
N TYR A 319 11.26 9.88 -7.54
CA TYR A 319 12.06 8.64 -7.51
C TYR A 319 13.22 8.76 -6.52
N TYR A 320 13.58 7.65 -5.89
CA TYR A 320 14.86 7.57 -5.18
C TYR A 320 16.02 7.53 -6.17
N VAL A 321 17.06 8.28 -5.88
CA VAL A 321 18.32 8.26 -6.63
C VAL A 321 19.38 7.48 -5.88
N TYR A 322 20.24 6.80 -6.60
CA TYR A 322 21.38 6.10 -6.01
C TYR A 322 22.34 7.14 -5.40
N GLU A 323 22.50 7.07 -4.09
CA GLU A 323 23.53 7.79 -3.38
C GLU A 323 24.73 6.82 -3.26
N GLY A 324 25.70 6.99 -4.15
CA GLY A 324 26.86 6.12 -4.33
C GLY A 324 27.72 5.88 -3.09
#